data_f368aecf95d5d1e79f6fc01b4cb906a2
#
_entry.id   f368aecf95d5d1e79f6fc01b4cb906a2
#
_cell.length_a   1.000
_cell.length_b   1.000
_cell.length_c   1.000
_cell.angle_alpha   90.00
_cell.angle_beta   90.00
_cell.angle_gamma   90.00
#
_symmetry.space_group_name_H-M   'P 1'
#
loop_
_entity.id
_entity.type
_entity.pdbx_description
1 polymer ?
#
loop_
_entity_poly.entity_id
_entity_poly.type
_entity_poly.pdbx_seq_one_letter_code
_entity_poly.pdbx_strand_id
1 'polypeptide(L)'
;MELRIALCQCDIAWEQPARNLARLEPMVAAAEADVVLLPELFATGFTLDPAGVADGAGGAVVTALRRWAARDGKAVAGSVAVAEN
;
A
#
# COMPACT_ATOMS: atom_id res chain seq x y z
N MET A 1 -5.21 -25.80 -8.97
CA MET A 1 -4.80 -24.75 -8.04
C MET A 1 -5.57 -23.49 -8.31
N GLU A 2 -6.15 -22.88 -7.31
CA GLU A 2 -6.85 -21.60 -7.44
C GLU A 2 -6.02 -20.51 -6.81
N LEU A 3 -5.95 -19.38 -7.48
CA LEU A 3 -5.34 -18.17 -6.93
C LEU A 3 -6.43 -17.10 -6.80
N ARG A 4 -6.65 -16.63 -5.56
CA ARG A 4 -7.62 -15.60 -5.31
C ARG A 4 -6.91 -14.25 -5.24
N ILE A 5 -7.40 -13.31 -6.03
CA ILE A 5 -6.85 -11.96 -6.10
C ILE A 5 -7.92 -10.97 -5.68
N ALA A 6 -7.62 -10.14 -4.70
CA ALA A 6 -8.49 -9.04 -4.28
C ALA A 6 -7.95 -7.71 -4.79
N LEU A 7 -8.81 -6.91 -5.40
CA LEU A 7 -8.47 -5.56 -5.83
C LEU A 7 -9.08 -4.58 -4.82
N CYS A 8 -8.23 -3.85 -4.12
CA CYS A 8 -8.70 -2.83 -3.19
C CYS A 8 -8.82 -1.50 -3.94
N GLN A 9 -10.01 -0.91 -3.91
CA GLN A 9 -10.26 0.41 -4.50
C GLN A 9 -10.81 1.33 -3.41
N CYS A 10 -10.23 2.51 -3.32
CA CYS A 10 -10.68 3.52 -2.37
C CYS A 10 -10.24 4.90 -2.84
N ASP A 11 -10.86 5.93 -2.28
CA ASP A 11 -10.41 7.30 -2.50
C ASP A 11 -9.10 7.51 -1.76
N ILE A 12 -8.08 7.91 -2.49
CA ILE A 12 -6.76 8.15 -1.92
C ILE A 12 -6.69 9.61 -1.45
N ALA A 13 -6.34 9.79 -0.17
CA ALA A 13 -6.12 11.13 0.36
C ALA A 13 -4.82 11.69 -0.22
N TRP A 14 -4.91 12.84 -0.89
CA TRP A 14 -3.81 13.46 -1.61
C TRP A 14 -2.63 13.75 -0.67
N GLU A 15 -1.47 13.17 -0.99
CA GLU A 15 -0.22 13.41 -0.25
C GLU A 15 -0.31 13.16 1.27
N GLN A 16 -1.12 12.18 1.68
CA GLN A 16 -1.29 11.84 3.10
C GLN A 16 -1.05 10.34 3.34
N PRO A 17 0.23 9.91 3.31
CA PRO A 17 0.54 8.47 3.42
C PRO A 17 -0.02 7.80 4.69
N ALA A 18 0.12 8.43 5.84
CA ALA A 18 -0.35 7.84 7.09
C ALA A 18 -1.87 7.59 7.08
N ARG A 19 -2.63 8.53 6.52
CA ARG A 19 -4.08 8.41 6.40
C ARG A 19 -4.47 7.30 5.44
N ASN A 20 -3.77 7.21 4.31
CA ASN A 20 -4.03 6.17 3.32
C ASN A 20 -3.70 4.79 3.88
N LEU A 21 -2.59 4.65 4.59
CA LEU A 21 -2.23 3.38 5.22
C LEU A 21 -3.27 2.96 6.27
N ALA A 22 -3.71 3.89 7.11
CA ALA A 22 -4.71 3.60 8.12
C ALA A 22 -6.04 3.14 7.50
N ARG A 23 -6.39 3.69 6.35
CA ARG A 23 -7.62 3.32 5.64
C ARG A 23 -7.52 1.96 4.98
N LEU A 24 -6.35 1.65 4.40
CA LEU A 24 -6.15 0.40 3.66
C LEU A 24 -5.93 -0.81 4.56
N GLU A 25 -5.35 -0.61 5.72
CA GLU A 25 -5.00 -1.72 6.61
C GLU A 25 -6.17 -2.67 6.91
N PRO A 26 -7.35 -2.18 7.33
CA PRO A 26 -8.48 -3.10 7.57
C PRO A 26 -9.00 -3.74 6.29
N MET A 27 -8.88 -3.08 5.14
CA MET A 27 -9.28 -3.67 3.87
C MET A 27 -8.38 -4.85 3.51
N VAL A 28 -7.08 -4.70 3.70
CA VAL A 28 -6.12 -5.79 3.46
C VAL A 28 -6.36 -6.94 4.41
N ALA A 29 -6.59 -6.64 5.70
CA ALA A 29 -6.84 -7.66 6.71
C ALA A 29 -8.11 -8.47 6.42
N ALA A 30 -9.15 -7.81 5.94
CA ALA A 30 -10.45 -8.44 5.68
C ALA A 30 -10.50 -9.21 4.36
N ALA A 31 -9.57 -8.98 3.43
CA ALA A 31 -9.59 -9.60 2.11
C ALA A 31 -9.32 -11.09 2.20
N GLU A 32 -10.24 -11.90 1.72
CA GLU A 32 -10.07 -13.37 1.65
C GLU A 32 -9.41 -13.71 0.31
N ALA A 33 -8.11 -13.49 0.22
CA ALA A 33 -7.35 -13.65 -1.01
C ALA A 33 -5.92 -14.07 -0.73
N ASP A 34 -5.28 -14.64 -1.74
CA ASP A 34 -3.86 -15.00 -1.70
C ASP A 34 -2.99 -13.79 -2.04
N VAL A 35 -3.51 -12.92 -2.91
CA VAL A 35 -2.84 -11.70 -3.34
C VAL A 35 -3.81 -10.52 -3.21
N VAL A 36 -3.36 -9.46 -2.58
CA VAL A 36 -4.11 -8.21 -2.48
C VAL A 36 -3.39 -7.14 -3.31
N LEU A 37 -4.08 -6.57 -4.29
CA LEU A 37 -3.56 -5.50 -5.13
C LEU A 37 -4.13 -4.17 -4.67
N LEU A 38 -3.24 -3.23 -4.37
CA LEU A 38 -3.61 -1.88 -3.95
C LEU A 38 -3.64 -0.94 -5.16
N PRO A 39 -4.35 0.19 -5.06
CA PRO A 39 -4.37 1.16 -6.14
C PRO A 39 -2.97 1.69 -6.47
N GLU A 40 -2.79 2.14 -7.71
CA GLU A 40 -1.53 2.77 -8.11
C GLU A 40 -1.25 3.99 -7.23
N LEU A 41 -0.02 4.11 -6.75
CA LEU A 41 0.41 5.16 -5.80
C LEU A 41 -0.58 5.31 -4.64
N PHE A 42 -0.93 4.18 -4.04
CA PHE A 42 -1.99 4.09 -3.02
C PHE A 42 -1.73 4.94 -1.78
N ALA A 43 -0.47 5.25 -1.48
CA ALA A 43 -0.14 6.00 -0.27
C ALA A 43 -0.13 7.52 -0.50
N THR A 44 0.08 8.00 -1.72
CA THR A 44 0.28 9.41 -2.01
C THR A 44 -0.69 10.00 -3.02
N GLY A 45 -1.23 9.19 -3.92
CA GLY A 45 -1.87 9.66 -5.13
C GLY A 45 -0.83 10.12 -6.15
N PHE A 46 -1.28 10.68 -7.27
CA PHE A 46 -0.41 11.18 -8.33
C PHE A 46 0.08 12.58 -7.96
N THR A 47 1.03 12.63 -7.03
CA THR A 47 1.56 13.89 -6.51
C THR A 47 2.44 14.62 -7.53
N LEU A 48 2.41 15.95 -7.49
CA LEU A 48 3.34 16.80 -8.23
C LEU A 48 4.60 17.11 -7.43
N ASP A 49 4.68 16.65 -6.18
CA ASP A 49 5.84 16.82 -5.31
C ASP A 49 6.26 15.45 -4.74
N PRO A 50 6.78 14.54 -5.58
CA PRO A 50 7.14 13.21 -5.11
C PRO A 50 8.22 13.22 -4.04
N ALA A 51 9.14 14.18 -4.09
CA ALA A 51 10.22 14.27 -3.10
C ALA A 51 9.69 14.58 -1.69
N GLY A 52 8.60 15.33 -1.59
CA GLY A 52 8.02 15.70 -0.29
C GLY A 52 7.26 14.58 0.39
N VAL A 53 6.84 13.55 -0.37
CA VAL A 53 6.01 12.47 0.17
C VAL A 53 6.59 11.08 -0.10
N ALA A 54 7.76 11.00 -0.73
CA ALA A 54 8.37 9.72 -1.07
C ALA A 54 8.79 8.96 0.18
N ASP A 55 8.59 7.63 0.13
CA ASP A 55 9.06 6.73 1.17
C ASP A 55 10.57 6.60 1.08
N GLY A 56 11.27 6.66 2.20
CA GLY A 56 12.70 6.38 2.24
C GLY A 56 12.97 4.88 2.35
N ALA A 57 14.23 4.49 2.30
CA ALA A 57 14.65 3.12 2.56
C ALA A 57 14.21 2.72 3.98
N GLY A 58 13.45 1.65 4.10
CA GLY A 58 12.86 1.25 5.38
C GLY A 58 11.74 2.17 5.84
N GLY A 59 11.16 2.95 4.93
CA GLY A 59 10.11 3.91 5.26
C GLY A 59 8.80 3.29 5.67
N ALA A 60 7.88 4.14 6.14
CA ALA A 60 6.62 3.71 6.73
C ALA A 60 5.73 2.92 5.77
N VAL A 61 5.70 3.29 4.50
CA VAL A 61 4.83 2.63 3.52
C VAL A 61 5.31 1.21 3.24
N VAL A 62 6.59 1.05 2.90
CA VAL A 62 7.18 -0.26 2.62
C VAL A 62 7.11 -1.16 3.86
N THR A 63 7.38 -0.60 5.03
CA THR A 63 7.30 -1.33 6.31
C THR A 63 5.88 -1.82 6.56
N ALA A 64 4.86 -1.00 6.29
CA ALA A 64 3.46 -1.39 6.45
C ALA A 64 3.09 -2.56 5.55
N LEU A 65 3.49 -2.51 4.27
CA LEU A 65 3.20 -3.59 3.32
C LEU A 65 3.81 -4.91 3.79
N ARG A 66 5.06 -4.89 4.24
CA ARG A 66 5.73 -6.09 4.76
C ARG A 66 5.03 -6.64 5.98
N ARG A 67 4.64 -5.76 6.89
CA ARG A 67 3.94 -6.15 8.11
C ARG A 67 2.59 -6.78 7.80
N TRP A 68 1.83 -6.20 6.88
CA TRP A 68 0.53 -6.74 6.51
C TRP A 68 0.66 -8.10 5.83
N ALA A 69 1.62 -8.25 4.92
CA ALA A 69 1.85 -9.50 4.23
C ALA A 69 2.24 -10.62 5.20
N ALA A 70 3.13 -10.33 6.13
CA ALA A 70 3.57 -11.31 7.13
C ALA A 70 2.44 -11.68 8.11
N ARG A 71 1.71 -10.67 8.59
CA ARG A 71 0.62 -10.87 9.55
C ARG A 71 -0.50 -11.72 8.97
N ASP A 72 -0.89 -11.42 7.73
CA ASP A 72 -2.08 -12.03 7.12
C ASP A 72 -1.76 -13.22 6.23
N GLY A 73 -0.47 -13.55 6.03
CA GLY A 73 -0.05 -14.68 5.21
C GLY A 73 -0.46 -14.55 3.75
N LYS A 74 -0.40 -13.35 3.19
CA LYS A 74 -0.77 -13.08 1.78
C LYS A 74 0.26 -12.16 1.14
N ALA A 75 0.27 -12.16 -0.21
CA ALA A 75 1.07 -11.21 -0.97
C ALA A 75 0.30 -9.89 -1.05
N VAL A 76 0.99 -8.77 -0.84
CA VAL A 76 0.41 -7.44 -0.97
C VAL A 76 1.27 -6.65 -1.97
N ALA A 77 0.64 -6.10 -2.99
CA ALA A 77 1.34 -5.40 -4.06
C ALA A 77 0.70 -4.04 -4.35
N GLY A 78 1.54 -3.09 -4.68
CA GLY A 78 1.12 -1.74 -5.07
C GLY A 78 2.35 -0.95 -5.49
N SER A 79 2.15 0.22 -6.10
CA SER A 79 3.26 1.10 -6.47
C SER A 79 3.46 2.16 -5.41
N VAL A 80 4.71 2.51 -5.16
CA VAL A 80 5.13 3.42 -4.10
C VAL A 80 6.18 4.38 -4.63
N ALA A 81 6.06 5.65 -4.29
CA ALA A 81 7.11 6.62 -4.56
C ALA A 81 8.21 6.45 -3.51
N VAL A 82 9.41 6.10 -3.94
CA VAL A 82 10.55 5.85 -3.05
C VAL A 82 11.67 6.83 -3.35
N ALA A 83 12.25 7.41 -2.30
CA ALA A 83 13.40 8.29 -2.45
C ALA A 83 14.67 7.44 -2.61
N GLU A 84 15.49 7.77 -3.61
CA GLU A 84 16.81 7.17 -3.82
C GLU A 84 17.90 8.12 -3.35
N ASN A 85 18.92 7.54 -2.74
CA ASN A 85 20.10 8.30 -2.32
C ASN A 85 21.24 8.14 -3.33
#